data_2954f53c05c2313b99a4aa8989863625
#
_entry.id   2954f53c05c2313b99a4aa8989863625
#
_cell.length_a   1.000
_cell.length_b   1.000
_cell.length_c   1.000
_cell.angle_alpha   90.00
_cell.angle_beta   90.00
_cell.angle_gamma   90.00
#
_symmetry.space_group_name_H-M   'P 1'
#
loop_
_entity.id
_entity.type
_entity.pdbx_description
1 polymer ?
#
loop_
_entity_poly.entity_id
_entity_poly.type
_entity_poly.pdbx_seq_one_letter_code
_entity_poly.pdbx_strand_id
1 'polypeptide(L)'
;MEYLKILDSTQRSFGQKKSYTIVFIAGGIGYMHQEDDNIVCTMEDLIFIKPGNKVKLEYRKNKYPLEVYVLYIGEELLRKLSDEETRLDEAFDFVPYQVKIVHSESESAMLIKNISKKLYSMNNEPPKFA
;
A
#
# COMPACT_ATOMS: atom_id res chain seq x y z
N MET A 1 -8.79 7.06 1.99
CA MET A 1 -8.10 5.79 2.33
C MET A 1 -9.13 4.77 2.76
N GLU A 2 -8.96 3.56 2.32
CA GLU A 2 -9.89 2.47 2.62
C GLU A 2 -9.22 1.47 3.57
N TYR A 3 -9.97 1.03 4.59
CA TYR A 3 -9.53 -0.02 5.51
C TYR A 3 -10.31 -1.30 5.22
N LEU A 4 -9.59 -2.41 5.11
CA LEU A 4 -10.18 -3.72 4.88
C LEU A 4 -9.68 -4.70 5.94
N LYS A 5 -10.63 -5.43 6.52
CA LYS A 5 -10.31 -6.51 7.45
C LYS A 5 -10.82 -7.81 6.84
N ILE A 6 -9.91 -8.71 6.53
CA ILE A 6 -10.21 -9.95 5.81
C ILE A 6 -10.13 -11.11 6.79
N LEU A 7 -11.27 -11.78 6.99
CA LEU A 7 -11.42 -12.84 7.98
C LEU A 7 -11.42 -14.25 7.38
N ASP A 8 -11.79 -14.36 6.11
CA ASP A 8 -11.91 -15.66 5.45
C ASP A 8 -10.91 -15.75 4.29
N SER A 9 -10.50 -16.97 3.99
CA SER A 9 -9.56 -17.24 2.89
C SER A 9 -10.11 -16.68 1.59
N THR A 10 -9.32 -15.85 0.92
CA THR A 10 -9.72 -15.20 -0.32
C THR A 10 -8.51 -14.65 -1.05
N GLN A 11 -8.73 -14.25 -2.30
CA GLN A 11 -7.78 -13.45 -3.06
C GLN A 11 -8.41 -12.10 -3.37
N ARG A 12 -7.66 -11.03 -3.17
CA ARG A 12 -8.09 -9.68 -3.51
C ARG A 12 -7.13 -9.01 -4.45
N SER A 13 -7.68 -8.33 -5.44
CA SER A 13 -6.90 -7.54 -6.37
C SER A 13 -6.88 -6.08 -5.95
N PHE A 14 -5.71 -5.46 -6.03
CA PHE A 14 -5.51 -4.04 -5.77
C PHE A 14 -4.87 -3.39 -6.99
N GLY A 15 -5.23 -2.15 -7.21
CA GLY A 15 -4.72 -1.37 -8.33
C GLY A 15 -5.85 -0.73 -9.13
N GLN A 16 -5.55 0.38 -9.79
CA GLN A 16 -6.50 1.12 -10.61
C GLN A 16 -5.86 1.57 -11.92
N LYS A 17 -6.69 1.87 -12.91
CA LYS A 17 -6.21 2.26 -14.23
C LYS A 17 -5.53 3.62 -14.25
N LYS A 18 -6.04 4.57 -13.48
CA LYS A 18 -5.60 5.98 -13.54
C LYS A 18 -4.97 6.50 -12.27
N SER A 19 -4.95 5.70 -11.22
CA SER A 19 -4.42 6.12 -9.93
C SER A 19 -3.26 5.26 -9.49
N TYR A 20 -2.33 5.88 -8.78
CA TYR A 20 -1.32 5.16 -8.03
C TYR A 20 -1.97 4.55 -6.80
N THR A 21 -1.56 3.36 -6.44
CA THR A 21 -2.11 2.64 -5.28
C THR A 21 -1.01 2.32 -4.29
N ILE A 22 -1.27 2.58 -3.01
CA ILE A 22 -0.40 2.17 -1.92
C ILE A 22 -1.21 1.26 -1.02
N VAL A 23 -0.70 0.05 -0.79
CA VAL A 23 -1.30 -0.90 0.14
C VAL A 23 -0.39 -1.04 1.34
N PHE A 24 -0.92 -0.77 2.52
CA PHE A 24 -0.20 -0.89 3.78
C PHE A 24 -0.77 -2.06 4.56
N ILE A 25 0.08 -3.01 4.94
CA ILE A 25 -0.33 -4.16 5.73
C ILE A 25 -0.31 -3.75 7.20
N ALA A 26 -1.47 -3.67 7.82
CA ALA A 26 -1.61 -3.27 9.22
C ALA A 26 -1.61 -4.46 10.17
N GLY A 27 -1.89 -5.66 9.70
CA GLY A 27 -1.89 -6.86 10.52
C GLY A 27 -2.09 -8.11 9.67
N GLY A 28 -1.68 -9.26 10.21
CA GLY A 28 -1.82 -10.53 9.54
C GLY A 28 -0.73 -10.76 8.49
N ILE A 29 -0.95 -11.78 7.67
CA ILE A 29 -0.02 -12.18 6.62
C ILE A 29 -0.80 -12.34 5.32
N GLY A 30 -0.31 -11.70 4.26
CA GLY A 30 -0.81 -11.87 2.91
C GLY A 30 0.26 -12.45 2.02
N TYR A 31 -0.16 -13.14 0.97
CA TYR A 31 0.75 -13.72 -0.01
C TYR A 31 0.49 -13.04 -1.35
N MET A 32 1.50 -12.33 -1.85
CA MET A 32 1.40 -11.68 -3.14
C MET A 32 1.94 -12.61 -4.21
N HIS A 33 1.11 -12.86 -5.22
CA HIS A 33 1.51 -13.66 -6.36
C HIS A 33 1.97 -12.76 -7.49
N GLN A 34 3.21 -12.91 -7.90
CA GLN A 34 3.79 -12.17 -8.99
C GLN A 34 4.60 -13.11 -9.86
N GLU A 35 4.12 -13.37 -11.08
CA GLU A 35 4.70 -14.33 -12.01
C GLU A 35 4.96 -15.69 -11.32
N ASP A 36 6.22 -16.08 -11.19
CA ASP A 36 6.59 -17.36 -10.57
C ASP A 36 6.94 -17.22 -9.09
N ASP A 37 6.90 -16.02 -8.55
CA ASP A 37 7.29 -15.75 -7.17
C ASP A 37 6.10 -15.48 -6.26
N ASN A 38 6.14 -16.09 -5.09
CA ASN A 38 5.21 -15.78 -4.01
C ASN A 38 5.95 -14.95 -2.97
N ILE A 39 5.47 -13.76 -2.74
CA ILE A 39 6.08 -12.83 -1.80
C ILE A 39 5.20 -12.74 -0.57
N VAL A 40 5.78 -12.98 0.60
CA VAL A 40 5.07 -12.88 1.86
C VAL A 40 5.04 -11.43 2.31
N CYS A 41 3.85 -10.91 2.54
CA CYS A 41 3.63 -9.56 3.03
C CYS A 41 3.16 -9.63 4.47
N THR A 42 3.86 -8.95 5.36
CA THR A 42 3.56 -8.95 6.79
C THR A 42 3.31 -7.55 7.29
N MET A 43 2.98 -7.45 8.58
CA MET A 43 2.68 -6.16 9.22
C MET A 43 3.75 -5.11 8.91
N GLU A 44 3.28 -3.93 8.52
CA GLU A 44 4.06 -2.76 8.17
C GLU A 44 4.69 -2.78 6.77
N ASP A 45 4.48 -3.83 5.99
CA ASP A 45 4.91 -3.82 4.59
C ASP A 45 4.04 -2.89 3.76
N LEU A 46 4.66 -2.32 2.73
CA LEU A 46 4.03 -1.40 1.79
C LEU A 46 4.16 -1.93 0.37
N ILE A 47 3.08 -1.87 -0.36
CA ILE A 47 3.06 -2.26 -1.77
C ILE A 47 2.69 -1.04 -2.59
N PHE A 48 3.54 -0.70 -3.57
CA PHE A 48 3.32 0.42 -4.47
C PHE A 48 2.93 -0.10 -5.84
N ILE A 49 1.80 0.35 -6.34
CA ILE A 49 1.26 -0.13 -7.62
C ILE A 49 1.06 1.07 -8.55
N LYS A 50 1.73 1.04 -9.69
CA LYS A 50 1.57 2.08 -10.72
C LYS A 50 0.20 1.98 -11.40
N PRO A 51 -0.31 3.08 -11.97
CA PRO A 51 -1.57 3.04 -12.71
C PRO A 51 -1.55 1.98 -13.81
N GLY A 52 -2.69 1.34 -14.01
CA GLY A 52 -2.84 0.32 -15.04
C GLY A 52 -2.40 -1.08 -14.64
N ASN A 53 -1.93 -1.25 -13.42
CA ASN A 53 -1.44 -2.53 -12.95
C ASN A 53 -2.26 -3.04 -11.77
N LYS A 54 -2.31 -4.34 -11.61
CA LYS A 54 -3.03 -4.99 -10.52
C LYS A 54 -2.16 -6.01 -9.83
N VAL A 55 -2.33 -6.11 -8.52
CA VAL A 55 -1.66 -7.09 -7.68
C VAL A 55 -2.70 -7.90 -6.97
N LYS A 56 -2.53 -9.22 -6.95
CA LYS A 56 -3.38 -10.11 -6.17
C LYS A 56 -2.71 -10.44 -4.85
N LEU A 57 -3.45 -10.21 -3.79
CA LEU A 57 -3.03 -10.56 -2.44
C LEU A 57 -3.92 -11.69 -1.94
N GLU A 58 -3.31 -12.82 -1.60
CA GLU A 58 -4.02 -13.98 -1.07
C GLU A 58 -3.97 -13.96 0.45
N TYR A 59 -5.12 -14.17 1.07
CA TYR A 59 -5.21 -14.43 2.50
C TYR A 59 -5.61 -15.88 2.73
N ARG A 60 -4.87 -16.56 3.59
CA ARG A 60 -5.19 -17.90 4.05
C ARG A 60 -5.63 -17.81 5.49
N LYS A 61 -6.89 -18.17 5.74
CA LYS A 61 -7.51 -18.02 7.04
C LYS A 61 -6.65 -18.64 8.15
N ASN A 62 -6.38 -17.82 9.17
CA ASN A 62 -5.71 -18.27 10.37
C ASN A 62 -6.17 -17.43 11.55
N LYS A 63 -5.52 -17.55 12.69
CA LYS A 63 -5.87 -16.86 13.92
C LYS A 63 -5.88 -15.33 13.79
N TYR A 64 -5.04 -14.78 12.90
CA TYR A 64 -4.90 -13.34 12.73
C TYR A 64 -5.50 -12.91 11.40
N PRO A 65 -6.50 -12.03 11.42
CA PRO A 65 -7.07 -11.51 10.16
C PRO A 65 -6.05 -10.68 9.41
N LEU A 66 -6.20 -10.62 8.11
CA LEU A 66 -5.41 -9.71 7.29
C LEU A 66 -6.06 -8.33 7.34
N GLU A 67 -5.31 -7.33 7.75
CA GLU A 67 -5.77 -5.96 7.82
C GLU A 67 -4.91 -5.11 6.90
N VAL A 68 -5.55 -4.37 6.00
CA VAL A 68 -4.85 -3.53 5.03
C VAL A 68 -5.50 -2.15 4.95
N TYR A 69 -4.67 -1.15 4.73
CA TYR A 69 -5.11 0.19 4.34
C TYR A 69 -4.74 0.40 2.88
N VAL A 70 -5.68 0.86 2.09
CA VAL A 70 -5.49 1.10 0.66
C VAL A 70 -5.68 2.58 0.38
N LEU A 71 -4.68 3.17 -0.26
CA LEU A 71 -4.70 4.58 -0.64
C LEU A 71 -4.58 4.70 -2.14
N TYR A 72 -5.54 5.40 -2.75
CA TYR A 72 -5.52 5.71 -4.17
C TYR A 72 -5.15 7.18 -4.36
N ILE A 73 -4.12 7.43 -5.17
CA ILE A 73 -3.60 8.78 -5.39
C ILE A 73 -3.58 9.06 -6.88
N GLY A 74 -4.29 10.11 -7.31
CA GLY A 74 -4.20 10.60 -8.68
C GLY A 74 -2.85 11.27 -8.93
N GLU A 75 -2.48 11.42 -10.19
CA GLU A 75 -1.20 12.01 -10.57
C GLU A 75 -1.01 13.43 -10.02
N GLU A 76 -2.06 14.23 -10.06
CA GLU A 76 -1.99 15.60 -9.56
C GLU A 76 -1.72 15.65 -8.06
N LEU A 77 -2.40 14.82 -7.29
CA LEU A 77 -2.16 14.72 -5.86
C LEU A 77 -0.78 14.17 -5.55
N LEU A 78 -0.33 13.21 -6.34
CA LEU A 78 1.01 12.66 -6.21
C LEU A 78 2.07 13.76 -6.36
N ARG A 79 1.91 14.64 -7.35
CA ARG A 79 2.83 15.77 -7.54
C ARG A 79 2.81 16.73 -6.37
N LYS A 80 1.62 17.02 -5.83
CA LYS A 80 1.47 17.93 -4.68
C LYS A 80 2.09 17.36 -3.41
N LEU A 81 2.04 16.04 -3.24
CA LEU A 81 2.60 15.37 -2.08
C LEU A 81 4.09 15.09 -2.23
N SER A 82 4.59 15.10 -3.45
CA SER A 82 6.00 14.83 -3.75
C SER A 82 6.80 16.11 -3.64
N ASP A 83 7.38 16.34 -2.48
CA ASP A 83 8.30 17.45 -2.26
C ASP A 83 9.69 16.89 -1.94
N GLU A 84 10.63 17.78 -1.58
CA GLU A 84 11.99 17.38 -1.26
C GLU A 84 12.08 16.45 -0.06
N GLU A 85 11.12 16.52 0.83
CA GLU A 85 11.09 15.67 2.03
C GLU A 85 10.44 14.32 1.78
N THR A 86 9.33 14.31 1.06
CA THR A 86 8.53 13.10 0.91
C THR A 86 8.98 12.23 -0.25
N ARG A 87 9.43 12.82 -1.35
CA ARG A 87 9.90 12.10 -2.54
C ARG A 87 8.99 10.92 -2.95
N LEU A 88 7.70 11.13 -2.82
CA LEU A 88 6.72 10.07 -3.07
C LEU A 88 6.76 9.60 -4.53
N ASP A 89 6.95 10.53 -5.46
CA ASP A 89 7.10 10.22 -6.88
C ASP A 89 8.28 9.26 -7.13
N GLU A 90 9.40 9.45 -6.43
CA GLU A 90 10.56 8.57 -6.55
C GLU A 90 10.27 7.16 -6.05
N ALA A 91 9.39 7.01 -5.06
CA ALA A 91 9.02 5.69 -4.56
C ALA A 91 8.37 4.83 -5.64
N PHE A 92 7.72 5.45 -6.61
CA PHE A 92 7.15 4.74 -7.76
C PHE A 92 8.14 4.60 -8.92
N ASP A 93 9.11 5.52 -9.03
CA ASP A 93 10.06 5.53 -10.15
C ASP A 93 11.18 4.51 -10.03
N PHE A 94 11.53 4.11 -8.82
CA PHE A 94 12.62 3.16 -8.59
C PHE A 94 12.32 1.74 -9.01
N VAL A 95 11.13 1.45 -9.46
CA VAL A 95 10.69 0.08 -9.72
C VAL A 95 10.73 -0.18 -11.22
N PRO A 96 11.62 -1.06 -11.71
CA PRO A 96 11.55 -1.50 -13.11
C PRO A 96 10.27 -2.29 -13.39
N TYR A 97 9.62 -2.78 -12.34
CA TYR A 97 8.36 -3.49 -12.40
C TYR A 97 7.23 -2.61 -11.90
N GLN A 98 6.03 -3.09 -12.07
CA GLN A 98 4.79 -2.40 -11.76
C GLN A 98 4.47 -2.37 -10.26
N VAL A 99 5.15 -3.20 -9.47
CA VAL A 99 4.91 -3.34 -8.04
C VAL A 99 6.23 -3.32 -7.28
N LYS A 100 6.23 -2.62 -6.16
CA LYS A 100 7.35 -2.60 -5.24
C LYS A 100 6.87 -2.89 -3.84
N ILE A 101 7.56 -3.78 -3.15
CA ILE A 101 7.33 -4.03 -1.74
C ILE A 101 8.46 -3.38 -0.96
N VAL A 102 8.08 -2.61 0.07
CA VAL A 102 9.03 -1.91 0.90
C VAL A 102 8.73 -2.27 2.34
N HIS A 103 9.70 -2.86 3.01
CA HIS A 103 9.56 -3.20 4.42
C HIS A 103 9.64 -1.96 5.31
N SER A 104 9.00 -2.04 6.47
CA SER A 104 8.80 -0.92 7.38
C SER A 104 10.07 -0.24 7.89
N GLU A 105 11.17 -0.95 7.89
CA GLU A 105 12.45 -0.42 8.38
C GLU A 105 13.12 0.52 7.40
N SER A 106 12.65 0.59 6.16
CA SER A 106 13.22 1.49 5.17
C SER A 106 12.77 2.93 5.40
N GLU A 107 13.60 3.88 4.99
CA GLU A 107 13.24 5.30 5.03
C GLU A 107 12.00 5.58 4.19
N SER A 108 11.86 4.88 3.07
CA SER A 108 10.69 5.02 2.20
C SER A 108 9.39 4.63 2.91
N ALA A 109 9.41 3.58 3.71
CA ALA A 109 8.24 3.15 4.46
C ALA A 109 7.83 4.20 5.51
N MET A 110 8.79 4.79 6.20
CA MET A 110 8.52 5.85 7.18
C MET A 110 7.94 7.09 6.49
N LEU A 111 8.47 7.45 5.35
CA LEU A 111 7.96 8.58 4.57
C LEU A 111 6.50 8.38 4.20
N ILE A 112 6.14 7.18 3.78
CA ILE A 112 4.77 6.89 3.35
C ILE A 112 3.81 6.84 4.52
N LYS A 113 4.24 6.35 5.67
CA LYS A 113 3.44 6.45 6.89
C LYS A 113 3.13 7.91 7.23
N ASN A 114 4.12 8.78 7.09
CA ASN A 114 3.95 10.21 7.33
C ASN A 114 3.01 10.84 6.31
N ILE A 115 3.09 10.44 5.05
CA ILE A 115 2.19 10.90 4.00
C ILE A 115 0.77 10.46 4.27
N SER A 116 0.56 9.22 4.69
CA SER A 116 -0.76 8.71 5.04
C SER A 116 -1.39 9.53 6.18
N LYS A 117 -0.60 9.87 7.19
CA LYS A 117 -1.04 10.73 8.29
C LYS A 117 -1.41 12.12 7.79
N LYS A 118 -0.59 12.67 6.88
CA LYS A 118 -0.83 13.99 6.30
C LYS A 118 -2.12 14.02 5.48
N LEU A 119 -2.38 12.97 4.72
CA LEU A 119 -3.61 12.83 3.95
C LEU A 119 -4.84 12.77 4.84
N TYR A 120 -4.75 12.09 5.96
CA TYR A 120 -5.82 12.08 6.94
C TYR A 120 -6.10 13.49 7.48
N SER A 121 -5.06 14.22 7.80
CA SER A 121 -5.20 15.60 8.28
C SER A 121 -5.88 16.48 7.25
N MET A 122 -5.55 16.31 5.97
CA MET A 122 -6.16 17.08 4.89
C MET A 122 -7.65 16.81 4.74
N ASN A 123 -8.09 15.59 5.03
CA ASN A 123 -9.49 15.21 4.93
C ASN A 123 -10.27 15.47 6.22
N ASN A 124 -9.63 15.98 7.27
CA ASN A 124 -10.22 16.25 8.57
C ASN A 124 -10.92 15.04 9.21
N GLU A 125 -10.55 13.84 8.79
CA GLU A 125 -11.04 12.63 9.41
C GLU A 125 -10.06 12.14 10.46
N PRO A 126 -10.53 11.78 11.67
CA PRO A 126 -9.65 11.22 12.66
C PRO A 126 -9.13 9.87 12.17
N PRO A 127 -7.86 9.55 12.45
CA PRO A 127 -7.31 8.26 12.07
C PRO A 127 -8.09 7.14 12.74
N LYS A 128 -8.59 6.19 11.95
CA LYS A 128 -9.36 5.05 12.47
C LYS A 128 -8.49 4.04 13.21
N PHE A 129 -7.22 4.23 13.17
CA PHE A 129 -6.22 3.32 13.75
C PHE A 129 -5.28 4.04 14.70
N ALA A 130 -5.78 5.01 15.38
CA ALA A 130 -4.99 5.72 16.37
C ALA A 130 -4.70 4.85 17.58
#